data_29a4caee94e593c6cebe806a9b99642b
#
_entry.id   29a4caee94e593c6cebe806a9b99642b
#
_cell.length_a   1.000
_cell.length_b   1.000
_cell.length_c   1.000
_cell.angle_alpha   90.00
_cell.angle_beta   90.00
_cell.angle_gamma   90.00
#
_symmetry.space_group_name_H-M   'P 1'
#
loop_
_entity.id
_entity.type
_entity.pdbx_description
1 polymer ?
#
loop_
_entity_poly.entity_id
_entity_poly.type
_entity_poly.pdbx_seq_one_letter_code
_entity_poly.pdbx_strand_id
1 'polypeptide(L)'
;PVGFACESYDGIAFKYLDWAGLSNEARAFGEHHLAIMSALYGVVEPTMGIRDYRLDMVDKVGLNLYETWREAVDAYFHKEDWILNLASKEYAKMVNHPKVVTVEFWELRGDTFKQMSTSSKMSRGMMAHACLTNQVKYVRDLPREINGFICVTDIESITIPSESMTIRYERK
;
A
#
# COMPACT_ATOMS: atom_id res chain seq x y z
N PRO A 1 11.92 -21.95 6.06
CA PRO A 1 11.01 -22.35 4.96
C PRO A 1 10.85 -21.19 3.99
N VAL A 2 10.51 -21.50 2.74
CA VAL A 2 10.12 -20.53 1.73
C VAL A 2 8.59 -20.52 1.72
N GLY A 3 7.99 -19.34 1.87
CA GLY A 3 6.53 -19.14 1.77
C GLY A 3 6.20 -18.05 0.75
N PHE A 4 4.97 -17.97 0.30
CA PHE A 4 4.52 -16.87 -0.53
C PHE A 4 4.54 -15.55 0.25
N ALA A 5 4.96 -14.47 -0.39
CA ALA A 5 5.15 -13.18 0.27
C ALA A 5 3.89 -12.69 1.02
N CYS A 6 2.73 -12.70 0.34
CA CYS A 6 1.47 -12.25 0.94
C CYS A 6 1.00 -13.09 2.15
N GLU A 7 1.50 -14.32 2.31
CA GLU A 7 1.21 -15.23 3.42
C GLU A 7 2.31 -15.20 4.50
N SER A 8 3.50 -14.69 4.16
CA SER A 8 4.67 -14.69 5.04
C SER A 8 4.80 -13.40 5.85
N TYR A 9 4.40 -12.26 5.30
CA TYR A 9 4.39 -11.00 6.04
C TYR A 9 3.25 -10.97 7.05
N ASP A 10 3.55 -10.70 8.32
CA ASP A 10 2.60 -10.78 9.45
C ASP A 10 2.32 -9.43 10.14
N GLY A 11 2.83 -8.34 9.61
CA GLY A 11 2.55 -7.00 10.11
C GLY A 11 1.05 -6.66 10.10
N ILE A 12 0.64 -5.66 10.91
CA ILE A 12 -0.77 -5.28 11.07
C ILE A 12 -1.47 -5.07 9.73
N ALA A 13 -0.85 -4.36 8.78
CA ALA A 13 -1.44 -4.12 7.46
C ALA A 13 -1.68 -5.43 6.70
N PHE A 14 -0.77 -6.40 6.78
CA PHE A 14 -0.92 -7.70 6.11
C PHE A 14 -2.01 -8.56 6.74
N LYS A 15 -2.19 -8.51 8.07
CA LYS A 15 -3.30 -9.18 8.74
C LYS A 15 -4.66 -8.67 8.26
N TYR A 16 -4.77 -7.36 8.02
CA TYR A 16 -6.00 -6.73 7.52
C TYR A 16 -6.13 -6.74 5.99
N LEU A 17 -5.04 -6.95 5.25
CA LEU A 17 -5.09 -7.34 3.84
C LEU A 17 -5.78 -8.70 3.69
N ASP A 18 -5.58 -9.61 4.65
CA ASP A 18 -6.23 -10.91 4.70
C ASP A 18 -6.23 -11.62 3.33
N TRP A 19 -5.05 -11.85 2.79
CA TRP A 19 -4.89 -12.46 1.46
C TRP A 19 -5.61 -13.80 1.35
N ALA A 20 -5.57 -14.62 2.39
CA ALA A 20 -6.22 -15.93 2.42
C ALA A 20 -7.74 -15.83 2.37
N GLY A 21 -8.33 -14.74 2.89
CA GLY A 21 -9.78 -14.47 2.86
C GLY A 21 -10.28 -13.91 1.53
N LEU A 22 -9.40 -13.57 0.59
CA LEU A 22 -9.80 -13.09 -0.74
C LEU A 22 -10.34 -14.23 -1.61
N SER A 23 -11.29 -13.90 -2.51
CA SER A 23 -11.74 -14.83 -3.56
C SER A 23 -10.60 -15.17 -4.53
N ASN A 24 -10.77 -16.23 -5.32
CA ASN A 24 -9.78 -16.59 -6.35
C ASN A 24 -9.63 -15.47 -7.39
N GLU A 25 -10.72 -14.81 -7.76
CA GLU A 25 -10.72 -13.68 -8.71
C GLU A 25 -9.98 -12.47 -8.14
N ALA A 26 -10.20 -12.15 -6.86
CA ALA A 26 -9.50 -11.06 -6.18
C ALA A 26 -8.00 -11.35 -6.04
N ARG A 27 -7.61 -12.58 -5.73
CA ARG A 27 -6.20 -13.00 -5.70
C ARG A 27 -5.56 -12.92 -7.08
N ALA A 28 -6.23 -13.42 -8.12
CA ALA A 28 -5.73 -13.33 -9.50
C ALA A 28 -5.54 -11.87 -9.94
N PHE A 29 -6.47 -10.97 -9.56
CA PHE A 29 -6.30 -9.54 -9.77
C PHE A 29 -5.10 -9.00 -8.98
N GLY A 30 -4.94 -9.42 -7.73
CA GLY A 30 -3.85 -9.01 -6.84
C GLY A 30 -2.47 -9.43 -7.34
N GLU A 31 -2.33 -10.59 -7.96
CA GLU A 31 -1.06 -11.06 -8.55
C GLU A 31 -0.50 -10.09 -9.59
N HIS A 32 -1.36 -9.33 -10.26
CA HIS A 32 -0.98 -8.36 -11.28
C HIS A 32 -1.04 -6.89 -10.81
N HIS A 33 -1.64 -6.60 -9.64
CA HIS A 33 -1.89 -5.22 -9.21
C HIS A 33 -1.35 -4.90 -7.81
N LEU A 34 -0.95 -5.90 -7.02
CA LEU A 34 -0.37 -5.69 -5.70
C LEU A 34 1.15 -5.84 -5.76
N ALA A 35 1.86 -4.79 -5.35
CA ALA A 35 3.30 -4.83 -5.12
C ALA A 35 3.58 -4.64 -3.63
N ILE A 36 4.43 -5.49 -3.06
CA ILE A 36 4.85 -5.42 -1.67
C ILE A 36 6.26 -4.83 -1.63
N MET A 37 6.46 -3.76 -0.86
CA MET A 37 7.77 -3.14 -0.70
C MET A 37 8.56 -3.84 0.40
N SER A 38 9.81 -4.18 0.12
CA SER A 38 10.67 -4.94 1.01
C SER A 38 12.08 -4.35 1.09
N ALA A 39 12.61 -4.23 2.29
CA ALA A 39 13.99 -3.78 2.50
C ALA A 39 15.02 -4.80 1.96
N LEU A 40 14.70 -6.09 2.03
CA LEU A 40 15.60 -7.15 1.57
C LEU A 40 15.47 -7.49 0.09
N TYR A 41 14.24 -7.44 -0.45
CA TYR A 41 13.93 -7.91 -1.81
C TYR A 41 13.59 -6.78 -2.80
N GLY A 42 13.44 -5.54 -2.34
CA GLY A 42 13.01 -4.40 -3.15
C GLY A 42 11.51 -4.41 -3.40
N VAL A 43 11.07 -4.89 -4.56
CA VAL A 43 9.65 -5.11 -4.88
C VAL A 43 9.37 -6.60 -4.90
N VAL A 44 8.27 -7.00 -4.26
CA VAL A 44 7.86 -8.41 -4.14
C VAL A 44 6.42 -8.56 -4.63
N GLU A 45 6.20 -9.52 -5.51
CA GLU A 45 4.86 -9.89 -5.95
C GLU A 45 4.20 -10.84 -4.93
N PRO A 46 2.86 -10.88 -4.82
CA PRO A 46 2.15 -11.64 -3.79
C PRO A 46 2.55 -13.11 -3.67
N THR A 47 2.76 -13.78 -4.80
CA THR A 47 3.08 -15.21 -4.88
C THR A 47 4.57 -15.49 -5.01
N MET A 48 5.42 -14.47 -4.93
CA MET A 48 6.87 -14.64 -4.90
C MET A 48 7.29 -15.39 -3.63
N GLY A 49 8.15 -16.39 -3.79
CA GLY A 49 8.73 -17.12 -2.65
C GLY A 49 9.74 -16.28 -1.90
N ILE A 50 9.52 -16.07 -0.61
CA ILE A 50 10.44 -15.35 0.27
C ILE A 50 10.85 -16.22 1.46
N ARG A 51 11.95 -15.86 2.10
CA ARG A 51 12.40 -16.45 3.37
C ARG A 51 12.16 -15.45 4.50
N ASP A 52 12.01 -15.97 5.70
CA ASP A 52 11.92 -15.14 6.90
C ASP A 52 13.16 -14.27 7.04
N TYR A 53 12.95 -13.00 7.32
CA TYR A 53 14.01 -12.04 7.58
C TYR A 53 13.50 -10.93 8.50
N ARG A 54 14.43 -10.17 9.06
CA ARG A 54 14.14 -8.95 9.81
C ARG A 54 15.09 -7.86 9.33
N LEU A 55 14.57 -6.99 8.48
CA LEU A 55 15.29 -5.84 7.96
C LEU A 55 14.29 -4.74 7.62
N ASP A 56 14.52 -3.54 8.15
CA ASP A 56 13.77 -2.33 7.83
C ASP A 56 14.63 -1.37 6.99
N MET A 57 14.00 -0.47 6.23
CA MET A 57 14.70 0.44 5.32
C MET A 57 15.66 1.40 6.05
N VAL A 58 15.40 1.66 7.33
CA VAL A 58 16.20 2.55 8.17
C VAL A 58 17.31 1.84 8.93
N ASP A 59 17.42 0.51 8.81
CA ASP A 59 18.44 -0.27 9.49
C ASP A 59 19.85 0.06 8.96
N LYS A 60 20.81 0.14 9.89
CA LYS A 60 22.21 0.43 9.57
C LYS A 60 22.96 -0.85 9.21
N VAL A 61 22.88 -1.24 7.94
CA VAL A 61 23.51 -2.45 7.41
C VAL A 61 24.75 -2.17 6.55
N GLY A 62 25.30 -0.95 6.63
CA GLY A 62 26.46 -0.56 5.82
C GLY A 62 26.13 -0.19 4.37
N LEU A 63 24.85 -0.19 4.00
CA LEU A 63 24.33 0.20 2.69
C LEU A 63 23.22 1.20 2.85
N ASN A 64 23.05 2.10 1.86
CA ASN A 64 21.83 2.89 1.72
C ASN A 64 20.82 2.07 0.93
N LEU A 65 19.85 1.48 1.61
CA LEU A 65 18.86 0.60 0.98
C LEU A 65 17.98 1.32 -0.04
N TYR A 66 17.72 2.61 0.14
CA TYR A 66 16.97 3.41 -0.86
C TYR A 66 17.75 3.56 -2.17
N GLU A 67 19.05 3.77 -2.10
CA GLU A 67 19.91 3.84 -3.28
C GLU A 67 20.09 2.46 -3.92
N THR A 68 20.25 1.44 -3.10
CA THR A 68 20.40 0.04 -3.56
C THR A 68 19.24 -0.41 -4.42
N TRP A 69 18.00 -0.07 -4.02
CA TRP A 69 16.79 -0.51 -4.71
C TRP A 69 16.26 0.45 -5.77
N ARG A 70 16.80 1.65 -5.88
CA ARG A 70 16.26 2.73 -6.75
C ARG A 70 16.01 2.27 -8.17
N GLU A 71 17.03 1.74 -8.84
CA GLU A 71 16.94 1.34 -10.24
C GLU A 71 15.90 0.23 -10.46
N ALA A 72 15.91 -0.79 -9.61
CA ALA A 72 14.97 -1.90 -9.72
C ALA A 72 13.52 -1.48 -9.46
N VAL A 73 13.28 -0.62 -8.47
CA VAL A 73 11.94 -0.10 -8.14
C VAL A 73 11.43 0.82 -9.24
N ASP A 74 12.27 1.72 -9.74
CA ASP A 74 11.93 2.62 -10.86
C ASP A 74 11.59 1.81 -12.12
N ALA A 75 12.38 0.79 -12.44
CA ALA A 75 12.13 -0.10 -13.57
C ALA A 75 10.82 -0.89 -13.44
N TYR A 76 10.46 -1.28 -12.21
CA TYR A 76 9.21 -2.01 -11.95
C TYR A 76 7.98 -1.11 -12.19
N PHE A 77 8.00 0.13 -11.69
CA PHE A 77 6.81 1.00 -11.69
C PHE A 77 6.70 1.97 -12.89
N HIS A 78 7.76 2.17 -13.69
CA HIS A 78 7.79 3.22 -14.71
C HIS A 78 6.69 3.11 -15.78
N LYS A 79 6.19 1.90 -16.04
CA LYS A 79 5.15 1.62 -17.04
C LYS A 79 3.72 1.73 -16.52
N GLU A 80 3.56 1.90 -15.19
CA GLU A 80 2.24 1.97 -14.58
C GLU A 80 1.59 3.34 -14.87
N ASP A 81 0.27 3.36 -15.09
CA ASP A 81 -0.47 4.61 -15.31
C ASP A 81 -0.50 5.47 -14.04
N TRP A 82 -0.62 4.85 -12.89
CA TRP A 82 -0.59 5.46 -11.56
C TRP A 82 -0.39 4.40 -10.47
N ILE A 83 -0.02 4.85 -9.28
CA ILE A 83 0.25 3.99 -8.14
C ILE A 83 -0.62 4.42 -6.95
N LEU A 84 -1.35 3.47 -6.36
CA LEU A 84 -1.99 3.64 -5.06
C LEU A 84 -0.99 3.30 -3.96
N ASN A 85 -0.56 4.30 -3.22
CA ASN A 85 0.37 4.11 -2.12
C ASN A 85 -0.37 3.83 -0.81
N LEU A 86 -0.29 2.60 -0.34
CA LEU A 86 -0.77 2.12 0.97
C LEU A 86 0.38 1.73 1.90
N ALA A 87 1.62 1.93 1.47
CA ALA A 87 2.81 1.68 2.28
C ALA A 87 2.99 2.75 3.37
N SER A 88 3.77 2.42 4.40
CA SER A 88 4.20 3.41 5.38
C SER A 88 5.11 4.47 4.73
N LYS A 89 5.28 5.62 5.39
CA LYS A 89 6.16 6.70 4.89
C LYS A 89 7.58 6.21 4.60
N GLU A 90 8.07 5.28 5.39
CA GLU A 90 9.39 4.67 5.23
C GLU A 90 9.53 3.92 3.91
N TYR A 91 8.58 3.02 3.61
CA TYR A 91 8.60 2.23 2.38
C TYR A 91 8.10 3.02 1.16
N ALA A 92 7.19 3.98 1.34
CA ALA A 92 6.74 4.86 0.27
C ALA A 92 7.87 5.66 -0.39
N LYS A 93 8.93 6.00 0.37
CA LYS A 93 10.13 6.67 -0.16
C LYS A 93 10.90 5.86 -1.20
N MET A 94 10.67 4.54 -1.28
CA MET A 94 11.27 3.72 -2.33
C MET A 94 10.67 3.99 -3.71
N VAL A 95 9.45 4.51 -3.77
CA VAL A 95 8.70 4.70 -5.02
C VAL A 95 8.90 6.11 -5.54
N ASN A 96 9.46 6.22 -6.75
CA ASN A 96 9.60 7.47 -7.50
C ASN A 96 8.76 7.36 -8.77
N HIS A 97 7.55 7.90 -8.75
CA HIS A 97 6.62 7.88 -9.87
C HIS A 97 5.86 9.21 -9.95
N PRO A 98 5.57 9.74 -11.16
CA PRO A 98 4.93 11.06 -11.31
C PRO A 98 3.48 11.10 -10.84
N LYS A 99 2.83 9.94 -10.69
CA LYS A 99 1.41 9.82 -10.34
C LYS A 99 1.20 8.83 -9.20
N VAL A 100 1.57 9.25 -7.98
CA VAL A 100 1.36 8.47 -6.76
C VAL A 100 0.17 9.05 -6.00
N VAL A 101 -0.84 8.23 -5.77
CA VAL A 101 -2.00 8.54 -4.93
C VAL A 101 -1.75 7.99 -3.54
N THR A 102 -1.50 8.85 -2.58
CA THR A 102 -1.28 8.47 -1.19
C THR A 102 -2.58 8.57 -0.40
N VAL A 103 -2.95 7.53 0.31
CA VAL A 103 -4.12 7.51 1.19
C VAL A 103 -3.68 7.79 2.61
N GLU A 104 -4.34 8.74 3.27
CA GLU A 104 -4.11 9.11 4.66
C GLU A 104 -5.38 8.93 5.49
N PHE A 105 -5.22 8.39 6.71
CA PHE A 105 -6.29 8.17 7.68
C PHE A 105 -6.10 9.07 8.89
N TRP A 106 -7.04 9.99 9.09
CA TRP A 106 -7.00 11.00 10.13
C TRP A 106 -8.14 10.79 11.13
N GLU A 107 -7.82 10.67 12.40
CA GLU A 107 -8.76 10.41 13.49
C GLU A 107 -8.85 11.62 14.42
N LEU A 108 -10.07 12.05 14.75
CA LEU A 108 -10.30 13.15 15.68
C LEU A 108 -9.90 12.73 17.11
N ARG A 109 -8.98 13.46 17.70
CA ARG A 109 -8.52 13.29 19.08
C ARG A 109 -8.61 14.62 19.82
N GLY A 110 -9.62 14.74 20.70
CA GLY A 110 -9.99 16.04 21.23
C GLY A 110 -10.48 16.97 20.10
N ASP A 111 -9.82 18.10 19.94
CA ASP A 111 -10.17 19.12 18.93
C ASP A 111 -9.30 19.06 17.66
N THR A 112 -8.43 18.05 17.52
CA THR A 112 -7.50 17.95 16.40
C THR A 112 -7.52 16.58 15.73
N PHE A 113 -7.33 16.56 14.41
CA PHE A 113 -7.12 15.33 13.65
C PHE A 113 -5.65 14.88 13.73
N LYS A 114 -5.46 13.59 13.99
CA LYS A 114 -4.13 12.95 14.05
C LYS A 114 -4.11 11.65 13.27
N GLN A 115 -2.98 11.33 12.67
CA GLN A 115 -2.73 10.02 12.10
C GLN A 115 -2.24 9.07 13.20
N MET A 116 -3.08 8.10 13.56
CA MET A 116 -2.77 7.11 14.59
C MET A 116 -2.12 5.88 13.94
N SER A 117 -0.94 5.50 14.41
CA SER A 117 -0.12 4.44 13.78
C SER A 117 -0.88 3.12 13.60
N THR A 118 -1.51 2.61 14.66
CA THR A 118 -2.20 1.31 14.60
C THR A 118 -3.42 1.34 13.69
N SER A 119 -4.32 2.32 13.87
CA SER A 119 -5.52 2.42 13.02
C SER A 119 -5.18 2.73 11.56
N SER A 120 -4.12 3.48 11.30
CA SER A 120 -3.63 3.71 9.93
C SER A 120 -3.12 2.42 9.27
N LYS A 121 -2.37 1.58 10.00
CA LYS A 121 -1.89 0.28 9.49
C LYS A 121 -3.06 -0.66 9.19
N MET A 122 -4.02 -0.77 10.11
CA MET A 122 -5.25 -1.55 9.91
C MET A 122 -6.00 -1.09 8.67
N SER A 123 -6.25 0.23 8.56
CA SER A 123 -7.03 0.81 7.47
C SER A 123 -6.36 0.67 6.11
N ARG A 124 -5.02 0.73 6.03
CA ARG A 124 -4.27 0.46 4.78
C ARG A 124 -4.45 -1.00 4.33
N GLY A 125 -4.39 -1.96 5.25
CA GLY A 125 -4.65 -3.37 4.95
C GLY A 125 -6.08 -3.59 4.47
N MET A 126 -7.07 -3.03 5.16
CA MET A 126 -8.49 -3.10 4.77
C MET A 126 -8.76 -2.42 3.42
N MET A 127 -8.10 -1.29 3.13
CA MET A 127 -8.17 -0.62 1.83
C MET A 127 -7.63 -1.52 0.72
N ALA A 128 -6.47 -2.15 0.93
CA ALA A 128 -5.89 -3.08 -0.03
C ALA A 128 -6.85 -4.26 -0.28
N HIS A 129 -7.40 -4.87 0.76
CA HIS A 129 -8.40 -5.94 0.64
C HIS A 129 -9.61 -5.52 -0.20
N ALA A 130 -10.17 -4.35 0.10
CA ALA A 130 -11.33 -3.82 -0.63
C ALA A 130 -11.01 -3.51 -2.10
N CYS A 131 -9.84 -2.93 -2.38
CA CYS A 131 -9.40 -2.64 -3.74
C CYS A 131 -9.21 -3.92 -4.57
N LEU A 132 -8.68 -4.98 -3.97
CA LEU A 132 -8.53 -6.28 -4.63
C LEU A 132 -9.88 -6.97 -4.86
N THR A 133 -10.75 -6.97 -3.85
CA THR A 133 -12.09 -7.56 -3.92
C THR A 133 -12.93 -6.89 -5.01
N ASN A 134 -12.88 -5.56 -5.11
CA ASN A 134 -13.64 -4.77 -6.07
C ASN A 134 -12.89 -4.56 -7.40
N GLN A 135 -11.68 -5.09 -7.53
CA GLN A 135 -10.82 -4.95 -8.71
C GLN A 135 -10.69 -3.49 -9.16
N VAL A 136 -10.39 -2.60 -8.21
CA VAL A 136 -10.30 -1.15 -8.43
C VAL A 136 -9.19 -0.83 -9.42
N LYS A 137 -9.53 -0.10 -10.48
CA LYS A 137 -8.60 0.36 -11.53
C LYS A 137 -8.48 1.88 -11.63
N TYR A 138 -9.48 2.61 -11.14
CA TYR A 138 -9.54 4.07 -11.21
C TYR A 138 -9.66 4.68 -9.82
N VAL A 139 -9.16 5.89 -9.65
CA VAL A 139 -9.20 6.60 -8.36
C VAL A 139 -10.64 6.79 -7.88
N ARG A 140 -11.58 7.12 -8.77
CA ARG A 140 -13.00 7.30 -8.44
C ARG A 140 -13.68 6.06 -7.87
N ASP A 141 -13.12 4.87 -8.11
CA ASP A 141 -13.67 3.58 -7.68
C ASP A 141 -13.15 3.16 -6.30
N LEU A 142 -12.28 3.96 -5.69
CA LEU A 142 -11.80 3.72 -4.33
C LEU A 142 -12.97 3.73 -3.33
N PRO A 143 -12.96 2.84 -2.33
CA PRO A 143 -13.98 2.80 -1.29
C PRO A 143 -14.18 4.18 -0.61
N ARG A 144 -15.42 4.59 -0.42
CA ARG A 144 -15.75 5.86 0.25
C ARG A 144 -15.65 5.78 1.77
N GLU A 145 -15.69 4.56 2.29
CA GLU A 145 -15.56 4.29 3.72
C GLU A 145 -14.66 3.07 3.94
N ILE A 146 -13.71 3.18 4.87
CA ILE A 146 -12.83 2.10 5.32
C ILE A 146 -12.64 2.22 6.83
N ASN A 147 -12.94 1.15 7.57
CA ASN A 147 -12.71 1.08 9.02
C ASN A 147 -13.33 2.26 9.79
N GLY A 148 -14.51 2.73 9.37
CA GLY A 148 -15.18 3.89 9.93
C GLY A 148 -14.57 5.25 9.52
N PHE A 149 -13.54 5.27 8.70
CA PHE A 149 -13.00 6.49 8.09
C PHE A 149 -13.75 6.79 6.79
N ILE A 150 -14.20 8.02 6.62
CA ILE A 150 -14.93 8.50 5.45
C ILE A 150 -13.99 9.31 4.56
N CYS A 151 -14.04 9.06 3.25
CA CYS A 151 -13.31 9.84 2.26
C CYS A 151 -13.84 11.27 2.21
N VAL A 152 -12.99 12.25 2.50
CA VAL A 152 -13.34 13.69 2.46
C VAL A 152 -12.73 14.41 1.25
N THR A 153 -11.88 13.73 0.48
CA THR A 153 -11.35 14.24 -0.78
C THR A 153 -12.36 13.95 -1.91
N ASP A 154 -12.66 14.93 -2.74
CA ASP A 154 -13.47 14.70 -3.94
C ASP A 154 -12.67 13.93 -4.99
N ILE A 155 -13.08 12.71 -5.27
CA ILE A 155 -12.44 11.81 -6.24
C ILE A 155 -13.41 11.34 -7.34
N GLU A 156 -14.64 11.85 -7.40
CA GLU A 156 -15.71 11.33 -8.27
C GLU A 156 -15.37 11.41 -9.76
N SER A 157 -14.65 12.44 -10.17
CA SER A 157 -14.27 12.65 -11.57
C SER A 157 -12.91 12.06 -11.95
N ILE A 158 -12.14 11.52 -10.98
CA ILE A 158 -10.76 11.11 -11.20
C ILE A 158 -10.72 9.66 -11.65
N THR A 159 -10.35 9.42 -12.90
CA THR A 159 -9.97 8.10 -13.39
C THR A 159 -8.51 7.82 -13.12
N ILE A 160 -7.62 8.48 -13.85
CA ILE A 160 -6.16 8.46 -13.67
C ILE A 160 -5.75 9.85 -13.20
N PRO A 161 -4.97 9.99 -12.13
CA PRO A 161 -4.55 11.30 -11.66
C PRO A 161 -3.61 11.97 -12.67
N SER A 162 -3.67 13.30 -12.78
CA SER A 162 -2.74 14.06 -13.64
C SER A 162 -1.35 14.18 -13.02
N GLU A 163 -1.28 14.15 -11.69
CA GLU A 163 -0.06 14.26 -10.89
C GLU A 163 -0.23 13.50 -9.55
N SER A 164 0.82 13.42 -8.77
CA SER A 164 0.72 12.84 -7.42
C SER A 164 -0.23 13.63 -6.54
N MET A 165 -1.04 12.93 -5.75
CA MET A 165 -2.04 13.54 -4.88
C MET A 165 -2.21 12.75 -3.59
N THR A 166 -2.86 13.37 -2.60
CA THR A 166 -3.26 12.72 -1.35
C THR A 166 -4.77 12.64 -1.26
N ILE A 167 -5.27 11.46 -0.92
CA ILE A 167 -6.68 11.23 -0.59
C ILE A 167 -6.80 11.08 0.92
N ARG A 168 -7.60 11.93 1.51
CA ARG A 168 -7.81 11.99 2.96
C ARG A 168 -9.09 11.28 3.36
N TYR A 169 -8.97 10.43 4.36
CA TYR A 169 -10.06 9.78 5.06
C TYR A 169 -10.10 10.25 6.52
N GLU A 170 -11.28 10.55 7.03
CA GLU A 170 -11.46 11.04 8.39
C GLU A 170 -12.45 10.20 9.20
N ARG A 171 -12.14 10.04 10.49
CA ARG A 171 -13.03 9.44 11.48
C ARG A 171 -13.16 10.39 12.68
N LYS A 172 -14.41 10.67 13.07
CA LYS A 172 -14.76 11.46 14.28
C LYS A 172 -14.96 10.55 15.49
#